data_9bd3ed31f455a697168e7f0035a29277
#
_entry.id   9bd3ed31f455a697168e7f0035a29277
#
_cell.length_a   1.000
_cell.length_b   1.000
_cell.length_c   1.000
_cell.angle_alpha   90.00
_cell.angle_beta   90.00
_cell.angle_gamma   90.00
#
_symmetry.space_group_name_H-M   'P 1'
#
loop_
_entity.id
_entity.type
_entity.pdbx_description
1 polymer ?
#
loop_
_entity_poly.entity_id
_entity_poly.type
_entity_poly.pdbx_seq_one_letter_code
_entity_poly.pdbx_strand_id
1 'polypeptide(L)'
;MQSLVQSCADQVWPAEVAAVIASRPDAPGLEWAAERGIPTAALFHKEFPSREAFDAALAAEIDRFEPDYVLLAGFMRVLTPGFVNHYAGKLVNIHPSLLPAFPGLHTHAQALATGVRIHGCTIHFVTPVLDHGPIIAQGCVPVLAGDTPEALAQRVLEVEHHAYPAAARWLAERRVSLTADHRVDVQGDPNRLFIWPPASL
;
A
#
# COMPACT_ATOMS: atom_id res chain seq x y z
N MET A 1 -4.28 -0.66 6.65
CA MET A 1 -4.86 0.62 7.05
C MET A 1 -4.67 0.89 8.54
N GLN A 2 -5.20 0.07 9.46
CA GLN A 2 -5.09 0.31 10.91
C GLN A 2 -3.66 0.57 11.40
N SER A 3 -2.68 -0.21 10.94
CA SER A 3 -1.25 -0.02 11.28
C SER A 3 -0.71 1.35 10.85
N LEU A 4 -1.15 1.89 9.70
CA LEU A 4 -0.77 3.23 9.22
C LEU A 4 -1.32 4.32 10.14
N VAL A 5 -2.63 4.26 10.44
CA VAL A 5 -3.29 5.24 11.32
C VAL A 5 -2.68 5.22 12.72
N GLN A 6 -2.50 4.03 13.29
CA GLN A 6 -1.93 3.88 14.63
C GLN A 6 -0.50 4.41 14.69
N SER A 7 0.35 4.05 13.70
CA SER A 7 1.72 4.54 13.66
C SER A 7 1.81 6.05 13.45
N CYS A 8 0.90 6.64 12.66
CA CYS A 8 0.82 8.08 12.47
C CYS A 8 0.56 8.81 13.79
N ALA A 9 -0.38 8.29 14.59
CA ALA A 9 -0.73 8.86 15.89
C ALA A 9 0.37 8.63 16.95
N ASP A 10 0.85 7.38 17.11
CA ASP A 10 1.79 7.01 18.16
C ASP A 10 3.19 7.61 17.99
N GLN A 11 3.63 7.76 16.73
CA GLN A 11 4.97 8.26 16.41
C GLN A 11 5.00 9.76 16.11
N VAL A 12 3.87 10.44 16.22
CA VAL A 12 3.71 11.89 16.00
C VAL A 12 4.34 12.31 14.65
N TRP A 13 3.81 11.78 13.55
CA TRP A 13 4.28 12.16 12.22
C TRP A 13 3.87 13.62 11.92
N PRO A 14 4.60 14.33 11.05
CA PRO A 14 4.20 15.66 10.58
C PRO A 14 3.08 15.55 9.52
N ALA A 15 2.05 14.78 9.82
CA ALA A 15 0.92 14.49 8.96
C ALA A 15 -0.29 14.02 9.76
N GLU A 16 -1.45 14.08 9.14
CA GLU A 16 -2.69 13.50 9.66
C GLU A 16 -3.35 12.59 8.61
N VAL A 17 -4.16 11.65 9.08
CA VAL A 17 -5.00 10.85 8.20
C VAL A 17 -6.29 11.61 7.94
N ALA A 18 -6.39 12.25 6.79
CA ALA A 18 -7.50 13.12 6.41
C ALA A 18 -8.83 12.36 6.25
N ALA A 19 -8.79 11.13 5.72
CA ALA A 19 -9.97 10.27 5.59
C ALA A 19 -9.59 8.80 5.39
N VAL A 20 -10.56 7.91 5.65
CA VAL A 20 -10.53 6.49 5.25
C VAL A 20 -11.71 6.24 4.30
N ILE A 21 -11.40 5.85 3.07
CA ILE A 21 -12.39 5.62 2.02
C ILE A 21 -12.36 4.16 1.61
N ALA A 22 -13.53 3.52 1.53
CA ALA A 22 -13.64 2.12 1.12
C ALA A 22 -14.53 1.95 -0.12
N SER A 23 -14.24 0.91 -0.92
CA SER A 23 -15.02 0.55 -2.11
C SER A 23 -16.27 -0.28 -1.81
N ARG A 24 -16.61 -0.43 -0.51
CA ARG A 24 -17.81 -1.11 -0.03
C ARG A 24 -18.20 -0.60 1.37
N PRO A 25 -19.50 -0.46 1.64
CA PRO A 25 -19.99 0.15 2.89
C PRO A 25 -19.78 -0.72 4.14
N ASP A 26 -19.67 -2.05 3.96
CA ASP A 26 -19.47 -3.02 5.03
C ASP A 26 -17.98 -3.28 5.36
N ALA A 27 -17.09 -2.43 4.91
CA ALA A 27 -15.66 -2.56 5.22
C ALA A 27 -15.39 -2.27 6.71
N PRO A 28 -14.85 -3.26 7.50
CA PRO A 28 -14.64 -3.07 8.94
C PRO A 28 -13.73 -1.89 9.30
N GLY A 29 -12.90 -1.48 8.36
CA GLY A 29 -12.01 -0.34 8.53
C GLY A 29 -12.72 1.01 8.64
N LEU A 30 -13.95 1.14 8.11
CA LEU A 30 -14.72 2.38 8.20
C LEU A 30 -15.20 2.63 9.63
N GLU A 31 -15.80 1.63 10.27
CA GLU A 31 -16.26 1.70 11.66
C GLU A 31 -15.07 2.00 12.59
N TRP A 32 -13.99 1.25 12.42
CA TRP A 32 -12.77 1.43 13.21
C TRP A 32 -12.17 2.85 13.09
N ALA A 33 -12.21 3.46 11.88
CA ALA A 33 -11.74 4.81 11.65
C ALA A 33 -12.69 5.86 12.25
N ALA A 34 -14.01 5.67 12.08
CA ALA A 34 -15.04 6.56 12.61
C ALA A 34 -14.99 6.64 14.15
N GLU A 35 -14.77 5.52 14.85
CA GLU A 35 -14.57 5.47 16.31
C GLU A 35 -13.39 6.34 16.79
N ARG A 36 -12.45 6.65 15.90
CA ARG A 36 -11.26 7.48 16.16
C ARG A 36 -11.41 8.90 15.63
N GLY A 37 -12.61 9.29 15.23
CA GLY A 37 -12.91 10.62 14.71
C GLY A 37 -12.34 10.91 13.33
N ILE A 38 -11.87 9.90 12.61
CA ILE A 38 -11.35 10.07 11.25
C ILE A 38 -12.53 10.09 10.28
N PRO A 39 -12.63 11.10 9.38
CA PRO A 39 -13.65 11.12 8.34
C PRO A 39 -13.66 9.82 7.52
N THR A 40 -14.85 9.31 7.23
CA THR A 40 -15.01 8.08 6.45
C THR A 40 -15.98 8.27 5.31
N ALA A 41 -15.72 7.58 4.18
CA ALA A 41 -16.63 7.50 3.06
C ALA A 41 -16.65 6.09 2.46
N ALA A 42 -17.78 5.70 1.90
CA ALA A 42 -17.94 4.44 1.18
C ALA A 42 -18.53 4.71 -0.20
N LEU A 43 -17.87 4.20 -1.24
CA LEU A 43 -18.39 4.20 -2.60
C LEU A 43 -18.57 2.76 -3.05
N PHE A 44 -19.81 2.31 -3.17
CA PHE A 44 -20.07 0.94 -3.57
C PHE A 44 -19.96 0.80 -5.09
N HIS A 45 -18.89 0.19 -5.54
CA HIS A 45 -18.55 0.10 -6.96
C HIS A 45 -19.64 -0.53 -7.85
N LYS A 46 -20.54 -1.37 -7.29
CA LYS A 46 -21.65 -1.97 -8.04
C LYS A 46 -22.76 -0.99 -8.36
N GLU A 47 -22.78 0.19 -7.75
CA GLU A 47 -23.76 1.25 -8.03
C GLU A 47 -23.36 2.13 -9.22
N PHE A 48 -22.17 1.90 -9.78
CA PHE A 48 -21.66 2.67 -10.91
C PHE A 48 -21.75 1.86 -12.21
N PRO A 49 -22.11 2.52 -13.32
CA PRO A 49 -22.31 1.85 -14.61
C PRO A 49 -21.01 1.35 -15.26
N SER A 50 -19.87 1.94 -14.87
CA SER A 50 -18.56 1.55 -15.40
C SER A 50 -17.46 1.78 -14.37
N ARG A 51 -16.27 1.24 -14.62
CA ARG A 51 -15.09 1.47 -13.81
C ARG A 51 -14.66 2.95 -13.85
N GLU A 52 -14.76 3.59 -15.02
CA GLU A 52 -14.45 5.00 -15.21
C GLU A 52 -15.38 5.89 -14.38
N ALA A 53 -16.68 5.58 -14.32
CA ALA A 53 -17.63 6.31 -13.51
C ALA A 53 -17.35 6.14 -12.00
N PHE A 54 -17.01 4.94 -11.58
CA PHE A 54 -16.58 4.68 -10.18
C PHE A 54 -15.31 5.44 -9.83
N ASP A 55 -14.27 5.36 -10.67
CA ASP A 55 -12.99 6.01 -10.44
C ASP A 55 -13.13 7.55 -10.44
N ALA A 56 -13.98 8.11 -11.28
CA ALA A 56 -14.29 9.56 -11.28
C ALA A 56 -14.97 9.98 -9.96
N ALA A 57 -15.93 9.20 -9.47
CA ALA A 57 -16.58 9.47 -8.19
C ALA A 57 -15.61 9.28 -7.01
N LEU A 58 -14.75 8.27 -7.07
CA LEU A 58 -13.72 8.04 -6.06
C LEU A 58 -12.73 9.21 -6.01
N ALA A 59 -12.27 9.70 -7.17
CA ALA A 59 -11.40 10.86 -7.24
C ALA A 59 -12.07 12.11 -6.67
N ALA A 60 -13.32 12.38 -7.05
CA ALA A 60 -14.07 13.50 -6.52
C ALA A 60 -14.23 13.46 -4.99
N GLU A 61 -14.43 12.27 -4.41
CA GLU A 61 -14.52 12.11 -2.97
C GLU A 61 -13.16 12.30 -2.29
N ILE A 62 -12.07 11.76 -2.85
CA ILE A 62 -10.71 11.94 -2.33
C ILE A 62 -10.29 13.42 -2.37
N ASP A 63 -10.57 14.10 -3.48
CA ASP A 63 -10.18 15.50 -3.70
C ASP A 63 -10.83 16.47 -2.69
N ARG A 64 -11.97 16.10 -2.10
CA ARG A 64 -12.60 16.89 -1.01
C ARG A 64 -11.72 17.06 0.22
N PHE A 65 -10.78 16.15 0.42
CA PHE A 65 -9.85 16.15 1.54
C PHE A 65 -8.48 16.75 1.20
N GLU A 66 -8.26 17.15 -0.06
CA GLU A 66 -7.02 17.75 -0.57
C GLU A 66 -5.73 17.01 -0.12
N PRO A 67 -5.63 15.67 -0.25
CA PRO A 67 -4.53 14.92 0.30
C PRO A 67 -3.20 15.18 -0.44
N ASP A 68 -2.10 15.23 0.30
CA ASP A 68 -0.75 15.18 -0.29
C ASP A 68 -0.45 13.81 -0.90
N TYR A 69 -0.93 12.73 -0.26
CA TYR A 69 -0.76 11.34 -0.72
C TYR A 69 -2.04 10.52 -0.55
N VAL A 70 -2.23 9.57 -1.45
CA VAL A 70 -3.29 8.56 -1.38
C VAL A 70 -2.63 7.19 -1.20
N LEU A 71 -2.88 6.54 -0.07
CA LEU A 71 -2.29 5.25 0.29
C LEU A 71 -3.30 4.11 0.11
N LEU A 72 -3.03 3.20 -0.82
CA LEU A 72 -3.86 2.03 -1.05
C LEU A 72 -3.48 0.92 -0.03
N ALA A 73 -4.45 0.46 0.75
CA ALA A 73 -4.28 -0.58 1.75
C ALA A 73 -5.33 -1.68 1.56
N GLY A 74 -4.95 -2.78 0.92
CA GLY A 74 -5.86 -3.87 0.59
C GLY A 74 -6.91 -3.49 -0.47
N PHE A 75 -6.59 -2.54 -1.34
CA PHE A 75 -7.45 -2.13 -2.43
C PHE A 75 -7.28 -3.09 -3.62
N MET A 76 -8.31 -3.93 -3.87
CA MET A 76 -8.22 -5.07 -4.79
C MET A 76 -8.75 -4.77 -6.21
N ARG A 77 -8.91 -3.51 -6.57
CA ARG A 77 -9.43 -3.11 -7.87
C ARG A 77 -8.33 -2.50 -8.74
N VAL A 78 -8.37 -2.81 -10.03
CA VAL A 78 -7.49 -2.14 -11.01
C VAL A 78 -8.08 -0.77 -11.32
N LEU A 79 -7.37 0.27 -10.96
CA LEU A 79 -7.72 1.67 -11.23
C LEU A 79 -7.48 2.01 -12.70
N THR A 80 -8.28 2.92 -13.24
CA THR A 80 -8.13 3.37 -14.63
C THR A 80 -6.88 4.24 -14.80
N PRO A 81 -6.30 4.30 -16.01
CA PRO A 81 -5.19 5.21 -16.29
C PRO A 81 -5.53 6.68 -15.98
N GLY A 82 -6.79 7.09 -16.16
CA GLY A 82 -7.24 8.45 -15.84
C GLY A 82 -7.10 8.76 -14.34
N PHE A 83 -7.57 7.85 -13.48
CA PHE A 83 -7.42 7.98 -12.03
C PHE A 83 -5.94 7.98 -11.60
N VAL A 84 -5.17 7.04 -12.11
CA VAL A 84 -3.74 6.93 -11.76
C VAL A 84 -2.96 8.18 -12.17
N ASN A 85 -3.24 8.73 -13.36
CA ASN A 85 -2.60 9.95 -13.83
C ASN A 85 -3.01 11.19 -13.02
N HIS A 86 -4.27 11.25 -12.52
CA HIS A 86 -4.75 12.32 -11.65
C HIS A 86 -3.93 12.40 -10.36
N TYR A 87 -3.53 11.25 -9.80
CA TYR A 87 -2.69 11.17 -8.60
C TYR A 87 -1.22 10.81 -8.91
N ALA A 88 -0.70 11.14 -10.09
CA ALA A 88 0.68 10.84 -10.46
C ALA A 88 1.67 11.38 -9.42
N GLY A 89 2.56 10.51 -8.91
CA GLY A 89 3.52 10.84 -7.86
C GLY A 89 2.95 10.98 -6.44
N LYS A 90 1.64 10.77 -6.26
CA LYS A 90 0.95 10.85 -4.96
C LYS A 90 0.26 9.54 -4.55
N LEU A 91 0.00 8.65 -5.51
CA LEU A 91 -0.69 7.38 -5.28
C LEU A 91 0.33 6.29 -4.97
N VAL A 92 0.20 5.66 -3.80
CA VAL A 92 1.12 4.63 -3.29
C VAL A 92 0.34 3.37 -2.95
N ASN A 93 0.90 2.23 -3.31
CA ASN A 93 0.32 0.91 -3.02
C ASN A 93 1.32 0.03 -2.27
N ILE A 94 0.79 -0.91 -1.49
CA ILE A 94 1.54 -2.05 -1.00
C ILE A 94 1.08 -3.30 -1.73
N HIS A 95 2.02 -4.02 -2.34
CA HIS A 95 1.78 -5.24 -3.08
C HIS A 95 2.45 -6.42 -2.36
N PRO A 96 1.73 -7.55 -2.13
CA PRO A 96 2.23 -8.65 -1.32
C PRO A 96 3.18 -9.59 -2.10
N SER A 97 4.18 -9.02 -2.75
CA SER A 97 5.31 -9.73 -3.36
C SER A 97 6.55 -8.85 -3.45
N LEU A 98 7.70 -9.45 -3.72
CA LEU A 98 8.94 -8.73 -4.04
C LEU A 98 8.96 -8.37 -5.52
N LEU A 99 8.28 -7.29 -5.90
CA LEU A 99 8.26 -6.82 -7.29
C LEU A 99 9.68 -6.63 -7.84
N PRO A 100 9.94 -6.97 -9.11
CA PRO A 100 8.98 -7.30 -10.18
C PRO A 100 8.47 -8.75 -10.20
N ALA A 101 8.82 -9.59 -9.22
CA ALA A 101 8.32 -10.95 -9.13
C ALA A 101 6.86 -10.98 -8.66
N PHE A 102 6.07 -11.87 -9.25
CA PHE A 102 4.68 -12.16 -8.88
C PHE A 102 3.77 -10.93 -8.86
N PRO A 103 3.60 -10.18 -9.98
CA PRO A 103 2.61 -9.13 -10.08
C PRO A 103 1.19 -9.73 -10.08
N GLY A 104 0.17 -8.92 -9.77
CA GLY A 104 -1.23 -9.33 -9.81
C GLY A 104 -1.68 -10.10 -8.57
N LEU A 105 -2.58 -11.06 -8.75
CA LEU A 105 -3.26 -11.76 -7.65
C LEU A 105 -2.57 -13.07 -7.24
N HIS A 106 -2.93 -13.59 -6.05
CA HIS A 106 -2.48 -14.90 -5.53
C HIS A 106 -0.96 -15.05 -5.42
N THR A 107 -0.27 -13.99 -5.06
CA THR A 107 1.21 -13.91 -5.03
C THR A 107 1.86 -14.97 -4.13
N HIS A 108 1.27 -15.27 -2.98
CA HIS A 108 1.78 -16.29 -2.05
C HIS A 108 1.71 -17.70 -2.66
N ALA A 109 0.59 -18.02 -3.32
CA ALA A 109 0.45 -19.31 -4.03
C ALA A 109 1.45 -19.42 -5.20
N GLN A 110 1.65 -18.32 -5.94
CA GLN A 110 2.64 -18.28 -7.03
C GLN A 110 4.07 -18.47 -6.48
N ALA A 111 4.42 -17.82 -5.39
CA ALA A 111 5.72 -17.92 -4.73
C ALA A 111 6.02 -19.37 -4.28
N LEU A 112 5.04 -20.02 -3.63
CA LEU A 112 5.15 -21.41 -3.21
C LEU A 112 5.27 -22.36 -4.41
N ALA A 113 4.44 -22.20 -5.45
CA ALA A 113 4.49 -23.03 -6.66
C ALA A 113 5.81 -22.89 -7.42
N THR A 114 6.41 -21.70 -7.40
CA THR A 114 7.70 -21.43 -8.03
C THR A 114 8.88 -21.97 -7.21
N GLY A 115 8.68 -22.21 -5.90
CA GLY A 115 9.71 -22.73 -5.03
C GLY A 115 10.76 -21.71 -4.58
N VAL A 116 10.42 -20.41 -4.59
CA VAL A 116 11.33 -19.37 -4.06
C VAL A 116 11.56 -19.55 -2.57
N ARG A 117 12.72 -19.12 -2.09
CA ARG A 117 13.09 -19.23 -0.67
C ARG A 117 12.87 -17.94 0.12
N ILE A 118 12.61 -16.85 -0.58
CA ILE A 118 12.33 -15.52 -0.02
C ILE A 118 11.11 -14.98 -0.73
N HIS A 119 10.19 -14.39 0.04
CA HIS A 119 9.01 -13.68 -0.46
C HIS A 119 8.83 -12.40 0.37
N GLY A 120 7.76 -11.63 0.14
CA GLY A 120 7.56 -10.42 0.92
C GLY A 120 6.55 -9.45 0.33
N CYS A 121 6.78 -8.16 0.54
CA CYS A 121 5.94 -7.08 0.05
C CYS A 121 6.78 -5.97 -0.58
N THR A 122 6.12 -5.16 -1.40
CA THR A 122 6.70 -3.99 -2.05
C THR A 122 5.78 -2.78 -1.88
N ILE A 123 6.31 -1.69 -1.36
CA ILE A 123 5.66 -0.39 -1.33
C ILE A 123 6.17 0.39 -2.54
N HIS A 124 5.27 0.87 -3.39
CA HIS A 124 5.63 1.52 -4.65
C HIS A 124 4.63 2.62 -5.03
N PHE A 125 5.10 3.58 -5.82
CA PHE A 125 4.18 4.49 -6.50
C PHE A 125 3.37 3.73 -7.54
N VAL A 126 2.10 4.08 -7.68
CA VAL A 126 1.22 3.47 -8.68
C VAL A 126 1.40 4.18 -10.02
N THR A 127 1.53 3.38 -11.07
CA THR A 127 1.57 3.82 -12.47
C THR A 127 0.46 3.14 -13.27
N PRO A 128 0.13 3.60 -14.49
CA PRO A 128 -0.88 2.93 -15.32
C PRO A 128 -0.54 1.47 -15.68
N VAL A 129 0.73 1.08 -15.59
CA VAL A 129 1.14 -0.32 -15.74
C VAL A 129 1.05 -1.00 -14.38
N LEU A 130 0.25 -2.07 -14.31
CA LEU A 130 -0.04 -2.80 -13.07
C LEU A 130 1.25 -3.27 -12.39
N ASP A 131 1.37 -2.95 -11.08
CA ASP A 131 2.48 -3.37 -10.22
C ASP A 131 3.89 -3.09 -10.78
N HIS A 132 4.05 -1.99 -11.53
CA HIS A 132 5.30 -1.66 -12.24
C HIS A 132 5.83 -0.26 -11.92
N GLY A 133 5.34 0.39 -10.88
CA GLY A 133 5.76 1.73 -10.48
C GLY A 133 7.06 1.74 -9.65
N PRO A 134 7.67 2.93 -9.47
CA PRO A 134 8.90 3.11 -8.71
C PRO A 134 8.79 2.61 -7.28
N ILE A 135 9.74 1.77 -6.86
CA ILE A 135 9.75 1.10 -5.55
C ILE A 135 10.26 2.06 -4.47
N ILE A 136 9.44 2.25 -3.42
CA ILE A 136 9.81 3.05 -2.24
C ILE A 136 10.57 2.17 -1.25
N ALA A 137 10.03 1.01 -0.89
CA ALA A 137 10.63 0.07 0.04
C ALA A 137 10.19 -1.36 -0.23
N GLN A 138 10.93 -2.33 0.28
CA GLN A 138 10.54 -3.74 0.25
C GLN A 138 10.72 -4.36 1.62
N GLY A 139 9.82 -5.30 1.95
CA GLY A 139 9.92 -6.16 3.12
C GLY A 139 10.07 -7.61 2.69
N CYS A 140 11.00 -8.37 3.28
CA CYS A 140 11.22 -9.77 2.93
C CYS A 140 11.08 -10.70 4.12
N VAL A 141 10.57 -11.91 3.82
CA VAL A 141 10.37 -13.00 4.77
C VAL A 141 10.89 -14.31 4.18
N PRO A 142 11.33 -15.27 5.00
CA PRO A 142 11.67 -16.60 4.52
C PRO A 142 10.40 -17.37 4.12
N VAL A 143 10.51 -18.19 3.07
CA VAL A 143 9.53 -19.24 2.73
C VAL A 143 9.99 -20.53 3.39
N LEU A 144 9.18 -21.08 4.31
CA LEU A 144 9.51 -22.25 5.11
C LEU A 144 8.99 -23.53 4.46
N ALA A 145 9.61 -24.64 4.80
CA ALA A 145 9.13 -25.95 4.35
C ALA A 145 7.74 -26.23 4.94
N GLY A 146 6.80 -26.62 4.08
CA GLY A 146 5.42 -26.90 4.47
C GLY A 146 4.51 -25.66 4.61
N ASP A 147 4.98 -24.47 4.21
CA ASP A 147 4.12 -23.29 4.19
C ASP A 147 2.88 -23.52 3.31
N THR A 148 1.73 -23.08 3.78
CA THR A 148 0.54 -22.83 2.97
C THR A 148 0.52 -21.38 2.49
N PRO A 149 -0.27 -21.04 1.47
CA PRO A 149 -0.45 -19.64 1.07
C PRO A 149 -0.86 -18.74 2.22
N GLU A 150 -1.71 -19.23 3.14
CA GLU A 150 -2.21 -18.49 4.31
C GLU A 150 -1.10 -18.27 5.35
N ALA A 151 -0.27 -19.30 5.62
CA ALA A 151 0.85 -19.19 6.55
C ALA A 151 1.90 -18.17 6.04
N LEU A 152 2.20 -18.23 4.75
CA LEU A 152 3.10 -17.27 4.11
C LEU A 152 2.49 -15.86 4.10
N ALA A 153 1.18 -15.72 3.80
CA ALA A 153 0.48 -14.44 3.82
C ALA A 153 0.53 -13.79 5.21
N GLN A 154 0.32 -14.57 6.28
CA GLN A 154 0.40 -14.07 7.65
C GLN A 154 1.80 -13.53 7.97
N ARG A 155 2.85 -14.23 7.54
CA ARG A 155 4.24 -13.80 7.75
C ARG A 155 4.58 -12.55 6.93
N VAL A 156 4.06 -12.43 5.71
CA VAL A 156 4.21 -11.23 4.89
C VAL A 156 3.48 -10.04 5.53
N LEU A 157 2.27 -10.26 6.08
CA LEU A 157 1.51 -9.22 6.77
C LEU A 157 2.26 -8.62 7.97
N GLU A 158 3.05 -9.43 8.69
CA GLU A 158 3.88 -8.93 9.79
C GLU A 158 4.90 -7.90 9.30
N VAL A 159 5.62 -8.19 8.21
CA VAL A 159 6.57 -7.22 7.66
C VAL A 159 5.89 -6.03 6.99
N GLU A 160 4.70 -6.20 6.39
CA GLU A 160 3.90 -5.09 5.85
C GLU A 160 3.55 -4.07 6.93
N HIS A 161 3.19 -4.54 8.13
CA HIS A 161 2.84 -3.68 9.26
C HIS A 161 4.01 -2.85 9.80
N HIS A 162 5.25 -3.16 9.40
CA HIS A 162 6.44 -2.37 9.71
C HIS A 162 6.88 -1.52 8.50
N ALA A 163 6.92 -2.12 7.33
CA ALA A 163 7.45 -1.47 6.13
C ALA A 163 6.53 -0.35 5.60
N TYR A 164 5.21 -0.57 5.60
CA TYR A 164 4.28 0.42 5.05
C TYR A 164 4.19 1.68 5.94
N PRO A 165 4.04 1.58 7.28
CA PRO A 165 4.12 2.76 8.12
C PRO A 165 5.43 3.53 8.00
N ALA A 166 6.57 2.85 7.92
CA ALA A 166 7.85 3.52 7.74
C ALA A 166 7.91 4.28 6.40
N ALA A 167 7.48 3.66 5.29
CA ALA A 167 7.41 4.32 3.99
C ALA A 167 6.44 5.51 3.99
N ALA A 168 5.27 5.38 4.62
CA ALA A 168 4.29 6.46 4.77
C ALA A 168 4.86 7.62 5.59
N ARG A 169 5.62 7.33 6.65
CA ARG A 169 6.32 8.35 7.43
C ARG A 169 7.36 9.11 6.60
N TRP A 170 8.15 8.41 5.78
CA TRP A 170 9.12 9.09 4.90
C TRP A 170 8.44 10.03 3.90
N LEU A 171 7.24 9.66 3.39
CA LEU A 171 6.43 10.53 2.55
C LEU A 171 5.95 11.76 3.34
N ALA A 172 5.41 11.57 4.54
CA ALA A 172 4.97 12.64 5.43
C ALA A 172 6.10 13.61 5.78
N GLU A 173 7.30 13.10 6.02
CA GLU A 173 8.52 13.88 6.29
C GLU A 173 9.14 14.51 5.02
N ARG A 174 8.53 14.30 3.83
CA ARG A 174 9.01 14.78 2.52
C ARG A 174 10.43 14.30 2.17
N ARG A 175 10.80 13.12 2.65
CA ARG A 175 12.10 12.49 2.43
C ARG A 175 12.16 11.67 1.14
N VAL A 176 11.01 11.39 0.52
CA VAL A 176 10.91 10.57 -0.70
C VAL A 176 10.92 11.46 -1.92
N SER A 177 11.80 11.19 -2.86
CA SER A 177 11.85 11.87 -4.15
C SER A 177 11.95 10.88 -5.31
N LEU A 178 11.35 11.25 -6.45
CA LEU A 178 11.49 10.53 -7.71
C LEU A 178 12.65 11.12 -8.49
N THR A 179 13.61 10.28 -8.88
CA THR A 179 14.74 10.68 -9.73
C THR A 179 14.32 10.74 -11.20
N ALA A 180 15.14 11.39 -12.04
CA ALA A 180 14.87 11.54 -13.48
C ALA A 180 14.81 10.19 -14.24
N ASP A 181 15.44 9.15 -13.72
CA ASP A 181 15.40 7.77 -14.25
C ASP A 181 14.30 6.91 -13.61
N HIS A 182 13.26 7.55 -13.05
CA HIS A 182 12.10 6.92 -12.44
C HIS A 182 12.42 5.96 -11.28
N ARG A 183 13.52 6.20 -10.57
CA ARG A 183 13.81 5.53 -9.29
C ARG A 183 13.38 6.39 -8.11
N VAL A 184 13.31 5.77 -6.95
CA VAL A 184 13.04 6.48 -5.69
C VAL A 184 14.33 6.65 -4.93
N ASP A 185 14.56 7.86 -4.42
CA ASP A 185 15.53 8.15 -3.38
C ASP A 185 14.82 8.49 -2.07
N VAL A 186 15.37 8.01 -0.95
CA VAL A 186 14.85 8.30 0.39
C VAL A 186 15.97 8.90 1.24
N GLN A 187 15.86 10.17 1.53
CA GLN A 187 16.85 10.88 2.33
C GLN A 187 16.99 10.27 3.73
N GLY A 188 18.22 9.91 4.08
CA GLY A 188 18.56 9.36 5.39
C GLY A 188 18.22 7.87 5.59
N ASP A 189 17.74 7.18 4.56
CA ASP A 189 17.51 5.72 4.60
C ASP A 189 17.87 5.05 3.27
N PRO A 190 19.15 4.77 3.02
CA PRO A 190 19.61 4.21 1.76
C PRO A 190 19.16 2.75 1.56
N ASN A 191 18.89 1.99 2.63
CA ASN A 191 18.61 0.56 2.52
C ASN A 191 17.18 0.25 2.09
N ARG A 192 16.20 0.95 2.64
CA ARG A 192 14.76 0.79 2.32
C ARG A 192 14.28 -0.68 2.29
N LEU A 193 14.95 -1.54 3.07
CA LEU A 193 14.73 -2.97 3.13
C LEU A 193 14.40 -3.38 4.57
N PHE A 194 13.29 -4.07 4.74
CA PHE A 194 12.83 -4.64 5.99
C PHE A 194 12.99 -6.16 5.92
N ILE A 195 13.73 -6.74 6.86
CA ILE A 195 13.91 -8.19 6.96
C ILE A 195 13.13 -8.68 8.17
N TRP A 196 12.30 -9.71 7.98
CA TRP A 196 11.47 -10.26 9.03
C TRP A 196 11.64 -11.79 9.14
N PRO A 197 11.77 -12.35 10.33
CA PRO A 197 11.96 -11.63 11.59
C PRO A 197 13.23 -10.79 11.59
N PRO A 198 13.29 -9.71 12.39
CA PRO A 198 14.50 -8.90 12.47
C PRO A 198 15.65 -9.78 12.91
N ALA A 199 16.82 -9.62 12.30
CA ALA A 199 18.00 -10.35 12.67
C ALA A 199 18.30 -10.10 14.16
N SER A 200 18.45 -11.17 14.94
CA SER A 200 18.97 -11.05 16.30
C SER A 200 20.42 -10.57 16.20
N LEU A 201 20.66 -9.31 16.54
CA LEU A 201 22.01 -8.75 16.68
C LEU A 201 22.66 -9.26 17.96
#